data_8cd23f34222dc19afbd48b20ef9461b3
#
_entry.id   8cd23f34222dc19afbd48b20ef9461b3
#
_cell.length_a   1.000
_cell.length_b   1.000
_cell.length_c   1.000
_cell.angle_alpha   90.00
_cell.angle_beta   90.00
_cell.angle_gamma   90.00
#
_symmetry.space_group_name_H-M   'P 1'
#
loop_
_entity.id
_entity.type
_entity.pdbx_description
1 polymer ?
#
loop_
_entity_poly.entity_id
_entity_poly.type
_entity_poly.pdbx_seq_one_letter_code
_entity_poly.pdbx_strand_id
1 'polypeptide(L)'
;MNRRDWLSIFARAPHAALIERAAPFERDAEVLRAPEIGTVMVRGRAGGTGAAFNLGEMTVSRCALRVGAAVGHGWVQGRSAPAARAAALCDALMQGPEAARVAAEVLAPLRADRDAAAADRAAKAAATKVDFFTMVRGEDA
;
A
#
# COMPACT_ATOMS: atom_id res chain seq x y z
N MET A 1 -11.35 -11.17 0.32
CA MET A 1 -10.48 -10.02 -0.05
C MET A 1 -10.39 -10.00 -1.57
N ASN A 2 -10.63 -8.87 -2.19
CA ASN A 2 -10.53 -8.71 -3.64
C ASN A 2 -9.10 -8.28 -4.05
N ARG A 3 -8.80 -8.34 -5.37
CA ARG A 3 -7.47 -8.03 -5.89
C ARG A 3 -6.99 -6.60 -5.56
N ARG A 4 -7.88 -5.63 -5.57
CA ARG A 4 -7.58 -4.25 -5.21
C ARG A 4 -7.08 -4.13 -3.77
N ASP A 5 -7.65 -4.92 -2.87
CA ASP A 5 -7.32 -4.86 -1.44
C ASP A 5 -5.88 -5.32 -1.20
N TRP A 6 -5.48 -6.49 -1.73
CA TRP A 6 -4.13 -6.98 -1.50
C TRP A 6 -3.08 -6.17 -2.27
N LEU A 7 -3.39 -5.69 -3.47
CA LEU A 7 -2.49 -4.78 -4.19
C LEU A 7 -2.25 -3.48 -3.41
N SER A 8 -3.28 -2.95 -2.73
CA SER A 8 -3.15 -1.78 -1.86
C SER A 8 -2.24 -2.03 -0.64
N ILE A 9 -2.23 -3.26 -0.11
CA ILE A 9 -1.34 -3.65 0.98
C ILE A 9 0.10 -3.72 0.48
N PHE A 10 0.36 -4.43 -0.61
CA PHE A 10 1.70 -4.52 -1.20
C PHE A 10 2.27 -3.17 -1.60
N ALA A 11 1.44 -2.30 -2.19
CA ALA A 11 1.87 -0.98 -2.64
C ALA A 11 2.43 -0.08 -1.53
N ARG A 12 1.98 -0.26 -0.31
CA ARG A 12 2.33 0.56 0.86
C ARG A 12 3.19 -0.16 1.88
N ALA A 13 3.49 -1.42 1.65
CA ALA A 13 4.31 -2.20 2.57
C ALA A 13 5.73 -1.65 2.68
N PRO A 14 6.36 -1.70 3.85
CA PRO A 14 7.79 -1.48 3.96
C PRO A 14 8.54 -2.45 3.05
N HIS A 15 9.44 -1.94 2.22
CA HIS A 15 10.11 -2.74 1.19
C HIS A 15 10.81 -3.96 1.75
N ALA A 16 11.58 -3.79 2.85
CA ALA A 16 12.30 -4.88 3.49
C ALA A 16 11.35 -5.99 3.95
N ALA A 17 10.25 -5.65 4.60
CA ALA A 17 9.26 -6.60 5.09
C ALA A 17 8.58 -7.36 3.94
N LEU A 18 8.23 -6.68 2.85
CA LEU A 18 7.64 -7.32 1.68
C LEU A 18 8.62 -8.29 1.02
N ILE A 19 9.88 -7.88 0.82
CA ILE A 19 10.93 -8.71 0.21
C ILE A 19 11.20 -9.95 1.07
N GLU A 20 11.39 -9.78 2.37
CA GLU A 20 11.65 -10.87 3.30
C GLU A 20 10.52 -11.90 3.32
N ARG A 21 9.28 -11.43 3.41
CA ARG A 21 8.10 -12.33 3.45
C ARG A 21 7.83 -13.00 2.10
N ALA A 22 8.16 -12.37 1.00
CA ALA A 22 8.01 -12.94 -0.34
C ALA A 22 9.14 -13.93 -0.70
N ALA A 23 10.29 -13.86 -0.04
CA ALA A 23 11.45 -14.68 -0.36
C ALA A 23 11.18 -16.20 -0.40
N PRO A 24 10.40 -16.80 0.51
CA PRO A 24 10.06 -18.22 0.45
C PRO A 24 9.24 -18.64 -0.78
N PHE A 25 8.66 -17.67 -1.48
CA PHE A 25 7.83 -17.88 -2.68
C PHE A 25 8.61 -17.63 -3.97
N GLU A 26 9.88 -17.19 -3.90
CA GLU A 26 10.69 -16.87 -5.08
C GLU A 26 10.82 -18.08 -5.98
N ARG A 27 10.63 -17.88 -7.26
CA ARG A 27 10.68 -18.90 -8.30
C ARG A 27 10.95 -18.29 -9.66
N ASP A 28 11.23 -19.13 -10.64
CA ASP A 28 11.29 -18.70 -12.02
C ASP A 28 9.93 -18.17 -12.47
N ALA A 29 9.96 -17.00 -13.05
CA ALA A 29 8.79 -16.32 -13.59
C ALA A 29 9.18 -15.61 -14.89
N GLU A 30 8.28 -15.61 -15.85
CA GLU A 30 8.47 -14.84 -17.08
C GLU A 30 8.30 -13.35 -16.77
N VAL A 31 9.33 -12.56 -17.01
CA VAL A 31 9.29 -11.12 -16.81
C VAL A 31 8.62 -10.47 -18.02
N LEU A 32 7.41 -9.96 -17.84
CA LEU A 32 6.66 -9.24 -18.88
C LEU A 32 7.05 -7.77 -18.92
N ARG A 33 7.35 -7.19 -17.77
CA ARG A 33 7.89 -5.85 -17.60
C ARG A 33 8.94 -5.90 -16.50
N ALA A 34 10.18 -5.62 -16.86
CA ALA A 34 11.27 -5.50 -15.90
C ALA A 34 10.96 -4.43 -14.86
N PRO A 35 11.45 -4.56 -13.62
CA PRO A 35 11.27 -3.54 -12.61
C PRO A 35 11.78 -2.18 -13.10
N GLU A 36 10.94 -1.17 -13.04
CA GLU A 36 11.25 0.20 -13.44
C GLU A 36 10.73 1.20 -12.42
N ILE A 37 11.35 2.36 -12.36
CA ILE A 37 10.96 3.45 -11.48
C ILE A 37 10.29 4.53 -12.34
N GLY A 38 9.15 5.02 -11.85
CA GLY A 38 8.41 6.09 -12.50
C GLY A 38 7.66 6.93 -11.47
N THR A 39 6.72 7.73 -11.94
CA THR A 39 5.86 8.55 -11.10
C THR A 39 4.39 8.28 -11.41
N VAL A 40 3.54 8.50 -10.41
CA VAL A 40 2.09 8.52 -10.57
C VAL A 40 1.53 9.81 -9.98
N MET A 41 0.49 10.34 -10.61
CA MET A 41 -0.22 11.51 -10.09
C MET A 41 -1.04 11.12 -8.87
N VAL A 42 -0.89 11.90 -7.79
CA VAL A 42 -1.68 11.74 -6.55
C VAL A 42 -2.80 12.77 -6.57
N ARG A 43 -4.02 12.30 -6.31
CA ARG A 43 -5.21 13.14 -6.21
C ARG A 43 -5.65 13.27 -4.76
N GLY A 44 -6.00 14.49 -4.37
CA GLY A 44 -6.56 14.82 -3.07
C GLY A 44 -7.90 15.55 -3.22
N ARG A 45 -8.53 15.85 -2.08
CA ARG A 45 -9.74 16.68 -2.00
C ARG A 45 -9.46 17.85 -1.09
N ALA A 46 -9.85 19.05 -1.53
CA ALA A 46 -9.73 20.27 -0.73
C ALA A 46 -10.53 20.12 0.58
N GLY A 47 -9.86 20.30 1.73
CA GLY A 47 -10.49 20.14 3.05
C GLY A 47 -11.03 18.75 3.35
N GLY A 48 -10.60 17.72 2.61
CA GLY A 48 -11.04 16.33 2.77
C GLY A 48 -12.38 15.99 2.10
N THR A 49 -13.23 16.93 1.82
CA THR A 49 -14.59 16.76 1.27
C THR A 49 -14.87 17.55 0.00
N GLY A 50 -13.99 18.48 -0.38
CA GLY A 50 -14.14 19.33 -1.55
C GLY A 50 -13.88 18.63 -2.88
N ALA A 51 -13.80 19.40 -3.97
CA ALA A 51 -13.50 18.90 -5.30
C ALA A 51 -12.12 18.20 -5.35
N ALA A 52 -12.02 17.15 -6.14
CA ALA A 52 -10.76 16.45 -6.36
C ALA A 52 -9.80 17.33 -7.17
N PHE A 53 -8.52 17.35 -6.79
CA PHE A 53 -7.45 18.06 -7.49
C PHE A 53 -6.18 17.22 -7.50
N ASN A 54 -5.28 17.51 -8.44
CA ASN A 54 -3.97 16.88 -8.51
C ASN A 54 -3.05 17.52 -7.47
N LEU A 55 -2.67 16.73 -6.44
CA LEU A 55 -1.83 17.18 -5.35
C LEU A 55 -0.35 17.23 -5.75
N GLY A 56 0.08 16.33 -6.60
CA GLY A 56 1.47 16.20 -7.06
C GLY A 56 1.76 14.80 -7.59
N GLU A 57 3.03 14.50 -7.77
CA GLU A 57 3.51 13.19 -8.22
C GLU A 57 4.17 12.42 -7.08
N MET A 58 3.98 11.12 -7.09
CA MET A 58 4.64 10.19 -6.18
C MET A 58 5.50 9.21 -6.96
N THR A 59 6.74 9.01 -6.51
CA THR A 59 7.63 7.99 -7.06
C THR A 59 7.09 6.60 -6.75
N VAL A 60 7.07 5.73 -7.75
CA VAL A 60 6.69 4.33 -7.64
C VAL A 60 7.68 3.45 -8.37
N SER A 61 7.80 2.21 -7.94
CA SER A 61 8.46 1.14 -8.69
C SER A 61 7.40 0.16 -9.15
N ARG A 62 7.51 -0.31 -10.38
CA ARG A 62 6.53 -1.24 -10.98
C ARG A 62 7.21 -2.40 -11.68
N CYS A 63 6.56 -3.55 -11.68
CA CYS A 63 7.00 -4.77 -12.34
C CYS A 63 5.77 -5.56 -12.79
N ALA A 64 5.88 -6.32 -13.87
CA ALA A 64 4.87 -7.31 -14.24
C ALA A 64 5.55 -8.61 -14.61
N LEU A 65 5.02 -9.72 -14.12
CA LEU A 65 5.54 -11.05 -14.39
C LEU A 65 4.41 -12.08 -14.53
N ARG A 66 4.73 -13.23 -15.11
CA ARG A 66 3.81 -14.35 -15.27
C ARG A 66 4.32 -15.56 -14.52
N VAL A 67 3.42 -16.19 -13.76
CA VAL A 67 3.64 -17.49 -13.14
C VAL A 67 2.53 -18.43 -13.62
N GLY A 68 2.89 -19.42 -14.42
CA GLY A 68 1.91 -20.25 -15.09
C GLY A 68 0.97 -19.41 -15.97
N ALA A 69 -0.34 -19.50 -15.73
CA ALA A 69 -1.34 -18.72 -16.45
C ALA A 69 -1.62 -17.34 -15.80
N ALA A 70 -1.15 -17.11 -14.57
CA ALA A 70 -1.44 -15.90 -13.83
C ALA A 70 -0.43 -14.78 -14.13
N VAL A 71 -0.94 -13.58 -14.37
CA VAL A 71 -0.13 -12.36 -14.52
C VAL A 71 -0.25 -11.52 -13.26
N GLY A 72 0.90 -11.30 -12.64
CA GLY A 72 1.05 -10.46 -11.46
C GLY A 72 1.57 -9.08 -11.80
N HIS A 73 1.02 -8.08 -11.14
CA HIS A 73 1.42 -6.68 -11.22
C HIS A 73 1.89 -6.18 -9.87
N GLY A 74 3.11 -5.71 -9.81
CA GLY A 74 3.68 -5.07 -8.63
C GLY A 74 3.78 -3.57 -8.83
N TRP A 75 3.15 -2.82 -7.95
CA TRP A 75 3.29 -1.38 -7.83
C TRP A 75 3.58 -1.07 -6.37
N VAL A 76 4.74 -0.51 -6.10
CA VAL A 76 5.13 -0.13 -4.73
C VAL A 76 5.53 1.33 -4.68
N GLN A 77 5.21 1.99 -3.59
CA GLN A 77 5.62 3.37 -3.34
C GLN A 77 7.13 3.44 -3.15
N GLY A 78 7.77 4.46 -3.71
CA GLY A 78 9.20 4.67 -3.59
C GLY A 78 10.03 3.89 -4.61
N ARG A 79 11.33 3.77 -4.34
CA ARG A 79 12.34 3.23 -5.24
C ARG A 79 12.82 1.88 -4.73
N SER A 80 12.27 0.79 -5.27
CA SER A 80 12.74 -0.56 -4.97
C SER A 80 12.34 -1.55 -6.06
N ALA A 81 13.25 -1.87 -6.93
CA ALA A 81 13.06 -2.92 -7.94
C ALA A 81 12.75 -4.29 -7.29
N PRO A 82 13.47 -4.73 -6.24
CA PRO A 82 13.15 -5.98 -5.56
C PRO A 82 11.74 -6.01 -4.95
N ALA A 83 11.29 -4.92 -4.34
CA ALA A 83 9.93 -4.86 -3.76
C ALA A 83 8.85 -4.90 -4.85
N ALA A 84 9.05 -4.21 -5.99
CA ALA A 84 8.12 -4.28 -7.11
C ALA A 84 8.02 -5.71 -7.69
N ARG A 85 9.15 -6.43 -7.81
CA ARG A 85 9.16 -7.83 -8.20
C ARG A 85 8.44 -8.71 -7.19
N ALA A 86 8.72 -8.55 -5.90
CA ALA A 86 8.07 -9.30 -4.83
C ALA A 86 6.55 -9.09 -4.83
N ALA A 87 6.08 -7.84 -5.00
CA ALA A 87 4.66 -7.52 -5.11
C ALA A 87 4.02 -8.20 -6.32
N ALA A 88 4.68 -8.16 -7.49
CA ALA A 88 4.19 -8.81 -8.70
C ALA A 88 4.10 -10.33 -8.55
N LEU A 89 5.12 -10.94 -7.93
CA LEU A 89 5.13 -12.38 -7.64
C LEU A 89 3.95 -12.77 -6.72
N CYS A 90 3.80 -12.07 -5.61
CA CYS A 90 2.70 -12.31 -4.67
C CYS A 90 1.33 -12.09 -5.33
N ASP A 91 1.16 -11.08 -6.18
CA ASP A 91 -0.09 -10.87 -6.92
C ASP A 91 -0.41 -12.01 -7.89
N ALA A 92 0.59 -12.54 -8.60
CA ALA A 92 0.39 -13.71 -9.46
C ALA A 92 -0.04 -14.94 -8.64
N LEU A 93 0.63 -15.20 -7.52
CA LEU A 93 0.35 -16.36 -6.65
C LEU A 93 -1.02 -16.26 -5.96
N MET A 94 -1.47 -15.04 -5.65
CA MET A 94 -2.81 -14.80 -5.11
C MET A 94 -3.95 -15.17 -6.07
N GLN A 95 -3.65 -15.36 -7.34
CA GLN A 95 -4.61 -15.77 -8.36
C GLN A 95 -4.64 -17.30 -8.59
N GLY A 96 -3.81 -18.04 -7.86
CA GLY A 96 -3.62 -19.47 -8.05
C GLY A 96 -3.78 -20.30 -6.77
N PRO A 97 -3.32 -21.54 -6.80
CA PRO A 97 -3.50 -22.50 -5.69
C PRO A 97 -2.75 -22.12 -4.41
N GLU A 98 -1.74 -21.26 -4.50
CA GLU A 98 -0.97 -20.79 -3.35
C GLU A 98 -1.58 -19.55 -2.64
N ALA A 99 -2.73 -19.07 -3.11
CA ALA A 99 -3.35 -17.87 -2.58
C ALA A 99 -3.54 -17.89 -1.06
N ALA A 100 -3.99 -19.02 -0.50
CA ALA A 100 -4.19 -19.14 0.95
C ALA A 100 -2.88 -19.02 1.73
N ARG A 101 -1.79 -19.60 1.20
CA ARG A 101 -0.47 -19.54 1.82
C ARG A 101 0.11 -18.12 1.76
N VAL A 102 0.05 -17.47 0.61
CA VAL A 102 0.49 -16.07 0.45
C VAL A 102 -0.34 -15.14 1.33
N ALA A 103 -1.65 -15.37 1.42
CA ALA A 103 -2.51 -14.58 2.28
C ALA A 103 -2.11 -14.70 3.76
N ALA A 104 -1.78 -15.90 4.23
CA ALA A 104 -1.40 -16.14 5.62
C ALA A 104 0.03 -15.65 5.95
N GLU A 105 1.00 -15.95 5.08
CA GLU A 105 2.43 -15.72 5.38
C GLU A 105 2.91 -14.32 4.97
N VAL A 106 2.27 -13.68 4.00
CA VAL A 106 2.68 -12.37 3.49
C VAL A 106 1.64 -11.29 3.81
N LEU A 107 0.41 -11.46 3.35
CA LEU A 107 -0.60 -10.41 3.45
C LEU A 107 -1.07 -10.13 4.89
N ALA A 108 -1.37 -11.16 5.66
CA ALA A 108 -1.89 -10.99 7.01
C ALA A 108 -0.91 -10.24 7.92
N PRO A 109 0.39 -10.58 7.95
CA PRO A 109 1.36 -9.80 8.71
C PRO A 109 1.52 -8.36 8.23
N LEU A 110 1.63 -8.13 6.91
CA LEU A 110 1.76 -6.78 6.36
C LEU A 110 0.52 -5.92 6.66
N ARG A 111 -0.66 -6.53 6.65
CA ARG A 111 -1.90 -5.85 7.03
C ARG A 111 -1.90 -5.49 8.51
N ALA A 112 -1.47 -6.41 9.37
CA ALA A 112 -1.38 -6.16 10.81
C ALA A 112 -0.41 -5.01 11.12
N ASP A 113 0.76 -5.00 10.49
CA ASP A 113 1.77 -3.94 10.63
C ASP A 113 1.21 -2.57 10.18
N ARG A 114 0.50 -2.54 9.05
CA ARG A 114 -0.17 -1.34 8.54
C ARG A 114 -1.22 -0.82 9.51
N ASP A 115 -2.06 -1.71 10.02
CA ASP A 115 -3.17 -1.35 10.90
C ASP A 115 -2.64 -0.87 12.26
N ALA A 116 -1.57 -1.48 12.79
CA ALA A 116 -0.87 -1.03 13.99
C ALA A 116 -0.25 0.37 13.80
N ALA A 117 0.42 0.61 12.67
CA ALA A 117 0.99 1.92 12.36
C ALA A 117 -0.10 3.01 12.17
N ALA A 118 -1.26 2.64 11.63
CA ALA A 118 -2.40 3.55 11.53
C ALA A 118 -2.98 3.89 12.90
N ALA A 119 -3.14 2.91 13.78
CA ALA A 119 -3.61 3.09 15.15
C ALA A 119 -2.65 3.98 15.96
N ASP A 120 -1.33 3.78 15.84
CA ASP A 120 -0.32 4.62 16.50
C ASP A 120 -0.40 6.09 16.04
N ARG A 121 -0.53 6.33 14.72
CA ARG A 121 -0.70 7.67 14.19
C ARG A 121 -2.00 8.33 14.68
N ALA A 122 -3.09 7.57 14.74
CA ALA A 122 -4.37 8.08 15.24
C ALA A 122 -4.29 8.43 16.72
N ALA A 123 -3.62 7.62 17.55
CA ALA A 123 -3.38 7.89 18.95
C ALA A 123 -2.54 9.16 19.17
N LYS A 124 -1.45 9.33 18.40
CA LYS A 124 -0.62 10.54 18.43
C LYS A 124 -1.41 11.78 18.01
N ALA A 125 -2.22 11.69 16.98
CA ALA A 125 -3.08 12.79 16.54
C ALA A 125 -4.12 13.15 17.60
N ALA A 126 -4.75 12.16 18.24
CA ALA A 126 -5.71 12.38 19.33
C ALA A 126 -5.07 13.07 20.55
N ALA A 127 -3.83 12.69 20.89
CA ALA A 127 -3.09 13.29 22.00
C ALA A 127 -2.75 14.78 21.79
N THR A 128 -2.70 15.22 20.53
CA THR A 128 -2.42 16.64 20.16
C THR A 128 -3.67 17.42 19.80
N LYS A 129 -4.86 16.81 19.87
CA LYS A 129 -6.13 17.49 19.60
C LYS A 129 -6.39 18.58 20.64
N VAL A 130 -6.63 19.77 20.17
CA VAL A 130 -7.04 20.92 21.00
C VAL A 130 -8.51 21.19 20.73
N ASP A 131 -9.32 21.14 21.79
CA ASP A 131 -10.71 21.56 21.71
C ASP A 131 -10.81 23.05 22.03
N PHE A 132 -11.19 23.85 21.05
CA PHE A 132 -11.44 25.26 21.22
C PHE A 132 -12.89 25.47 21.67
N PHE A 133 -13.07 25.88 22.90
CA PHE A 133 -14.38 26.33 23.39
C PHE A 133 -14.55 27.82 23.09
N THR A 134 -15.46 28.17 22.20
CA THR A 134 -15.93 29.53 22.05
C THR A 134 -16.87 29.85 23.23
N MET A 135 -16.39 30.63 24.18
CA MET A 135 -17.28 31.24 25.18
C MET A 135 -18.08 32.30 24.45
N VAL A 136 -19.37 32.10 24.27
CA VAL A 136 -20.31 33.16 23.87
C VAL A 136 -20.34 34.12 25.03
N ARG A 137 -19.78 35.31 24.84
CA ARG A 137 -19.92 36.43 25.78
C ARG A 137 -21.39 36.87 25.69
N GLY A 138 -22.17 36.49 26.68
CA GLY A 138 -23.53 37.05 26.83
C GLY A 138 -23.40 38.55 26.96
N GLU A 139 -24.01 39.28 26.02
CA GLU A 139 -24.29 40.69 26.25
C GLU A 139 -25.36 40.74 27.34
N ASP A 140 -24.94 41.07 28.56
CA ASP A 140 -25.88 41.52 29.56
C ASP A 140 -26.42 42.88 29.10
N ALA A 141 -27.66 42.84 28.68
CA ALA A 141 -28.43 44.05 28.41
C ALA A 141 -28.93 44.71 29.71
#